data_8c4acd3080fc88143471f350bb57bc19
#
_entry.id   8c4acd3080fc88143471f350bb57bc19
#
_cell.length_a   1.000
_cell.length_b   1.000
_cell.length_c   1.000
_cell.angle_alpha   90.00
_cell.angle_beta   90.00
_cell.angle_gamma   90.00
#
_symmetry.space_group_name_H-M   'P 1'
#
loop_
_entity.id
_entity.type
_entity.pdbx_description
1 polymer ?
#
loop_
_entity_poly.entity_id
_entity_poly.type
_entity_poly.pdbx_seq_one_letter_code
_entity_poly.pdbx_strand_id
1 'polypeptide(L)'
;MNSSVQGKPLLGKGMSESLTGTLDAPFPEYQTLPADPMSVLHNWLERARRVGIREPRALALATADSQGRPSTRIVVISEISERGVVFATHAGSQKGRELLQNPWASGVLYWRETSQQIILNGQAVRLSDAKADEAWLKRPYATHPMSSVSCQSEELKDVQAMRDAARELTEVQGPLPRPEGYCVFELRLESLEFWGNGQERLHERLRYDRSDTGWKVRRLQP
;
A
#
# COMPACT_ATOMS: atom_id res chain seq x y z
N MET A 1 1.25 21.53 -38.96
CA MET A 1 1.19 20.09 -39.22
C MET A 1 0.76 19.42 -37.93
N ASN A 2 -0.56 19.14 -37.80
CA ASN A 2 -1.14 18.48 -36.64
C ASN A 2 -0.99 16.96 -36.81
N SER A 3 -0.11 16.32 -36.07
CA SER A 3 -0.10 14.86 -35.93
C SER A 3 -1.08 14.46 -34.84
N SER A 4 -2.29 14.12 -35.27
CA SER A 4 -3.28 13.44 -34.42
C SER A 4 -2.75 12.06 -34.08
N VAL A 5 -2.36 11.86 -32.82
CA VAL A 5 -2.12 10.52 -32.26
C VAL A 5 -3.50 9.85 -32.15
N GLN A 6 -3.87 9.09 -33.18
CA GLN A 6 -5.01 8.18 -33.11
C GLN A 6 -4.61 7.01 -32.20
N GLY A 7 -5.06 7.03 -30.95
CA GLY A 7 -5.01 5.87 -30.07
C GLY A 7 -5.81 4.72 -30.69
N LYS A 8 -5.16 3.61 -31.06
CA LYS A 8 -5.84 2.37 -31.41
C LYS A 8 -6.74 1.97 -30.24
N PRO A 9 -7.98 1.49 -30.48
CA PRO A 9 -8.78 0.89 -29.44
C PRO A 9 -8.05 -0.31 -28.86
N LEU A 10 -7.80 -0.29 -27.56
CA LEU A 10 -6.99 -1.28 -26.85
C LEU A 10 -7.63 -2.68 -26.76
N LEU A 11 -8.90 -2.80 -27.13
CA LEU A 11 -9.66 -4.06 -26.97
C LEU A 11 -10.48 -4.40 -28.20
N GLY A 12 -10.27 -5.61 -28.74
CA GLY A 12 -11.16 -6.20 -29.74
C GLY A 12 -12.51 -6.61 -29.14
N LYS A 13 -13.53 -6.80 -29.99
CA LYS A 13 -14.86 -7.31 -29.57
C LYS A 13 -14.68 -8.64 -28.82
N GLY A 14 -15.11 -8.70 -27.55
CA GLY A 14 -15.03 -9.91 -26.69
C GLY A 14 -13.87 -9.96 -25.71
N MET A 15 -12.94 -8.99 -25.71
CA MET A 15 -11.91 -8.91 -24.68
C MET A 15 -12.43 -8.21 -23.43
N SER A 16 -12.07 -8.74 -22.25
CA SER A 16 -12.36 -8.12 -20.95
C SER A 16 -11.58 -6.81 -20.80
N GLU A 17 -12.21 -5.79 -20.22
CA GLU A 17 -11.52 -4.55 -19.80
C GLU A 17 -10.70 -4.72 -18.51
N SER A 18 -10.77 -5.90 -17.89
CA SER A 18 -10.06 -6.26 -16.67
C SER A 18 -9.07 -7.40 -16.92
N LEU A 19 -8.08 -7.54 -16.05
CA LEU A 19 -7.08 -8.62 -16.08
C LEU A 19 -6.26 -8.64 -17.39
N THR A 20 -5.88 -7.47 -17.86
CA THR A 20 -5.14 -7.26 -19.11
C THR A 20 -3.62 -7.21 -18.88
N GLY A 21 -3.09 -8.03 -17.96
CA GLY A 21 -1.66 -8.10 -17.69
C GLY A 21 -0.86 -8.40 -18.97
N THR A 22 0.26 -7.69 -19.12
CA THR A 22 1.14 -7.78 -20.28
C THR A 22 2.45 -8.52 -19.98
N LEU A 23 2.70 -8.79 -18.71
CA LEU A 23 3.90 -9.49 -18.24
C LEU A 23 3.51 -10.86 -17.68
N ASP A 24 4.32 -11.86 -17.99
CA ASP A 24 4.18 -13.18 -17.37
C ASP A 24 4.57 -13.12 -15.89
N ALA A 25 3.75 -13.75 -15.06
CA ALA A 25 3.89 -13.72 -13.62
C ALA A 25 3.64 -15.11 -13.03
N PRO A 26 4.66 -15.99 -13.00
CA PRO A 26 4.51 -17.33 -12.45
C PRO A 26 4.18 -17.28 -10.96
N PHE A 27 3.32 -18.21 -10.54
CA PHE A 27 2.88 -18.35 -9.15
C PHE A 27 3.20 -19.76 -8.59
N PRO A 28 4.50 -20.11 -8.46
CA PRO A 28 4.91 -21.45 -8.00
C PRO A 28 4.43 -21.74 -6.58
N GLU A 29 4.26 -20.75 -5.73
CA GLU A 29 3.78 -20.90 -4.36
C GLU A 29 2.36 -21.47 -4.29
N TYR A 30 1.55 -21.29 -5.34
CA TYR A 30 0.24 -21.92 -5.44
C TYR A 30 0.32 -23.45 -5.48
N GLN A 31 1.41 -24.01 -6.00
CA GLN A 31 1.65 -25.45 -6.02
C GLN A 31 2.34 -25.95 -4.76
N THR A 32 3.33 -25.24 -4.25
CA THR A 32 4.21 -25.67 -3.15
C THR A 32 3.65 -25.39 -1.76
N LEU A 33 2.69 -24.46 -1.62
CA LEU A 33 2.04 -24.07 -0.35
C LEU A 33 3.06 -23.74 0.77
N PRO A 34 3.97 -22.75 0.60
CA PRO A 34 4.94 -22.41 1.63
C PRO A 34 4.26 -22.08 2.97
N ALA A 35 4.85 -22.49 4.08
CA ALA A 35 4.27 -22.26 5.41
C ALA A 35 4.35 -20.80 5.89
N ASP A 36 5.36 -20.05 5.41
CA ASP A 36 5.58 -18.66 5.80
C ASP A 36 5.09 -17.66 4.72
N PRO A 37 3.97 -16.96 4.93
CA PRO A 37 3.45 -15.98 3.99
C PRO A 37 4.29 -14.70 3.91
N MET A 38 5.10 -14.38 4.93
CA MET A 38 5.91 -13.17 4.92
C MET A 38 7.07 -13.30 3.94
N SER A 39 7.67 -14.49 3.83
CA SER A 39 8.67 -14.77 2.79
C SER A 39 8.05 -14.75 1.39
N VAL A 40 6.82 -15.23 1.22
CA VAL A 40 6.10 -15.14 -0.06
C VAL A 40 5.84 -13.67 -0.43
N LEU A 41 5.38 -12.85 0.52
CA LEU A 41 5.16 -11.40 0.32
C LEU A 41 6.46 -10.70 -0.11
N HIS A 42 7.55 -10.99 0.58
CA HIS A 42 8.85 -10.43 0.25
C HIS A 42 9.28 -10.81 -1.17
N ASN A 43 9.21 -12.10 -1.51
CA ASN A 43 9.59 -12.61 -2.83
C ASN A 43 8.72 -12.02 -3.96
N TRP A 44 7.43 -11.84 -3.73
CA TRP A 44 6.53 -11.22 -4.72
C TRP A 44 6.88 -9.75 -4.95
N LEU A 45 7.14 -8.98 -3.91
CA LEU A 45 7.57 -7.58 -4.03
C LEU A 45 8.92 -7.44 -4.73
N GLU A 46 9.87 -8.34 -4.45
CA GLU A 46 11.17 -8.36 -5.14
C GLU A 46 11.04 -8.76 -6.62
N ARG A 47 10.16 -9.72 -6.94
CA ARG A 47 9.85 -10.05 -8.34
C ARG A 47 9.21 -8.87 -9.06
N ALA A 48 8.21 -8.23 -8.43
CA ALA A 48 7.55 -7.06 -8.99
C ALA A 48 8.54 -5.94 -9.32
N ARG A 49 9.48 -5.65 -8.40
CA ARG A 49 10.54 -4.67 -8.63
C ARG A 49 11.44 -5.06 -9.81
N ARG A 50 11.83 -6.33 -9.89
CA ARG A 50 12.71 -6.85 -10.95
C ARG A 50 12.11 -6.77 -12.34
N VAL A 51 10.80 -7.04 -12.47
CA VAL A 51 10.10 -6.97 -13.77
C VAL A 51 9.59 -5.57 -14.11
N GLY A 52 9.87 -4.58 -13.26
CA GLY A 52 9.57 -3.18 -13.52
C GLY A 52 8.12 -2.78 -13.25
N ILE A 53 7.43 -3.45 -12.32
CA ILE A 53 6.11 -3.00 -11.85
C ILE A 53 6.24 -1.58 -11.32
N ARG A 54 5.37 -0.70 -11.80
CA ARG A 54 5.31 0.67 -11.33
C ARG A 54 4.69 0.73 -9.93
N GLU A 55 5.41 1.32 -8.98
CA GLU A 55 4.97 1.53 -7.61
C GLU A 55 4.50 0.24 -6.88
N PRO A 56 5.31 -0.84 -6.85
CA PRO A 56 4.87 -2.15 -6.35
C PRO A 56 4.48 -2.14 -4.86
N ARG A 57 4.83 -1.09 -4.11
CA ARG A 57 4.51 -0.90 -2.69
C ARG A 57 3.35 0.08 -2.45
N ALA A 58 2.66 0.52 -3.49
CA ALA A 58 1.48 1.38 -3.37
C ALA A 58 0.27 0.56 -2.91
N LEU A 59 -0.05 0.66 -1.62
CA LEU A 59 -1.14 -0.08 -0.97
C LEU A 59 -2.41 0.75 -0.97
N ALA A 60 -3.47 0.28 -1.61
CA ALA A 60 -4.81 0.81 -1.42
C ALA A 60 -5.32 0.34 -0.05
N LEU A 61 -5.17 1.22 0.96
CA LEU A 61 -5.52 0.94 2.35
C LEU A 61 -6.94 1.41 2.66
N ALA A 62 -7.79 0.51 3.07
CA ALA A 62 -9.12 0.76 3.63
C ALA A 62 -9.05 0.76 5.16
N THR A 63 -9.65 1.78 5.77
CA THR A 63 -9.88 1.92 7.20
C THR A 63 -11.35 2.22 7.44
N ALA A 64 -11.85 2.03 8.64
CA ALA A 64 -13.24 2.32 8.96
C ALA A 64 -13.35 3.17 10.23
N ASP A 65 -14.36 4.04 10.27
CA ASP A 65 -14.67 4.81 11.46
C ASP A 65 -15.34 3.94 12.58
N SER A 66 -15.67 4.56 13.69
CA SER A 66 -16.33 3.88 14.83
C SER A 66 -17.71 3.33 14.50
N GLN A 67 -18.32 3.72 13.37
CA GLN A 67 -19.61 3.22 12.88
C GLN A 67 -19.43 2.15 11.78
N GLY A 68 -18.18 1.74 11.50
CA GLY A 68 -17.86 0.77 10.45
C GLY A 68 -17.92 1.32 9.02
N ARG A 69 -18.04 2.63 8.82
CA ARG A 69 -18.05 3.22 7.47
C ARG A 69 -16.63 3.26 6.91
N PRO A 70 -16.36 2.59 5.77
CA PRO A 70 -15.01 2.48 5.21
C PRO A 70 -14.61 3.76 4.45
N SER A 71 -13.32 4.02 4.45
CA SER A 71 -12.67 5.00 3.57
C SER A 71 -11.37 4.42 3.01
N THR A 72 -10.98 4.80 1.79
CA THR A 72 -9.82 4.21 1.11
C THR A 72 -8.90 5.28 0.53
N ARG A 73 -7.60 5.05 0.58
CA ARG A 73 -6.54 5.87 -0.02
C ARG A 73 -5.30 5.04 -0.29
N ILE A 74 -4.39 5.57 -1.10
CA ILE A 74 -3.09 4.94 -1.30
C ILE A 74 -2.13 5.38 -0.18
N VAL A 75 -1.42 4.40 0.39
CA VAL A 75 -0.24 4.60 1.23
C VAL A 75 0.92 3.78 0.68
N VAL A 76 2.16 4.18 1.00
CA VAL A 76 3.34 3.42 0.57
C VAL A 76 3.84 2.54 1.71
N ILE A 77 4.01 1.25 1.46
CA ILE A 77 4.67 0.33 2.39
C ILE A 77 6.16 0.71 2.46
N SER A 78 6.59 1.21 3.61
CA SER A 78 7.99 1.59 3.84
C SER A 78 8.87 0.39 4.22
N GLU A 79 8.30 -0.57 4.97
CA GLU A 79 9.02 -1.73 5.49
C GLU A 79 8.08 -2.95 5.55
N ILE A 80 8.65 -4.15 5.38
CA ILE A 80 7.99 -5.42 5.70
C ILE A 80 8.62 -5.90 7.00
N SER A 81 7.80 -6.07 8.04
CA SER A 81 8.21 -6.63 9.32
C SER A 81 7.90 -8.13 9.39
N GLU A 82 8.31 -8.80 10.45
CA GLU A 82 7.94 -10.19 10.71
C GLU A 82 6.43 -10.40 10.92
N ARG A 83 5.72 -9.33 11.28
CA ARG A 83 4.28 -9.39 11.61
C ARG A 83 3.37 -8.80 10.53
N GLY A 84 3.94 -8.04 9.58
CA GLY A 84 3.13 -7.37 8.59
C GLY A 84 3.85 -6.29 7.79
N VAL A 85 3.17 -5.20 7.54
CA VAL A 85 3.69 -4.09 6.72
C VAL A 85 3.62 -2.77 7.46
N VAL A 86 4.61 -1.92 7.25
CA VAL A 86 4.76 -0.63 7.93
C VAL A 86 4.48 0.50 6.94
N PHE A 87 3.73 1.50 7.38
CA PHE A 87 3.47 2.72 6.62
C PHE A 87 3.43 3.95 7.53
N ALA A 88 3.74 5.11 6.96
CA ALA A 88 3.70 6.37 7.68
C ALA A 88 2.44 7.18 7.32
N THR A 89 1.95 7.97 8.28
CA THR A 89 0.85 8.91 8.09
C THR A 89 0.90 10.03 9.12
N HIS A 90 -0.14 10.88 9.18
CA HIS A 90 -0.36 11.82 10.27
C HIS A 90 -1.52 11.34 11.15
N ALA A 91 -1.36 11.38 12.47
CA ALA A 91 -2.39 10.96 13.42
C ALA A 91 -3.70 11.74 13.26
N GLY A 92 -3.61 13.04 12.94
CA GLY A 92 -4.75 13.90 12.64
C GLY A 92 -5.41 13.68 11.27
N SER A 93 -4.84 12.87 10.37
CA SER A 93 -5.50 12.56 9.10
C SER A 93 -6.72 11.66 9.30
N GLN A 94 -7.63 11.61 8.32
CA GLN A 94 -8.83 10.76 8.39
C GLN A 94 -8.46 9.31 8.76
N LYS A 95 -7.54 8.69 8.03
CA LYS A 95 -7.08 7.33 8.35
C LYS A 95 -6.41 7.21 9.73
N GLY A 96 -5.66 8.24 10.15
CA GLY A 96 -5.03 8.25 11.47
C GLY A 96 -6.06 8.23 12.58
N ARG A 97 -7.09 9.07 12.50
CA ARG A 97 -8.21 9.11 13.46
C ARG A 97 -9.01 7.81 13.45
N GLU A 98 -9.31 7.26 12.26
CA GLU A 98 -10.02 5.99 12.11
C GLU A 98 -9.25 4.84 12.78
N LEU A 99 -7.95 4.70 12.49
CA LEU A 99 -7.11 3.63 13.06
C LEU A 99 -6.92 3.72 14.58
N LEU A 100 -7.00 4.91 15.16
CA LEU A 100 -6.97 5.10 16.61
C LEU A 100 -8.27 4.64 17.28
N GLN A 101 -9.40 4.67 16.57
CA GLN A 101 -10.72 4.27 17.07
C GLN A 101 -11.04 2.81 16.73
N ASN A 102 -10.68 2.39 15.53
CA ASN A 102 -10.88 1.05 15.00
C ASN A 102 -9.60 0.58 14.31
N PRO A 103 -8.78 -0.27 14.94
CA PRO A 103 -7.50 -0.67 14.41
C PRO A 103 -7.58 -1.61 13.20
N TRP A 104 -8.75 -2.17 12.89
CA TRP A 104 -8.91 -3.06 11.75
C TRP A 104 -8.76 -2.32 10.43
N ALA A 105 -7.92 -2.87 9.57
CA ALA A 105 -7.69 -2.35 8.25
C ALA A 105 -7.51 -3.47 7.23
N SER A 106 -7.86 -3.17 5.99
CA SER A 106 -7.62 -4.01 4.83
C SER A 106 -6.84 -3.24 3.79
N GLY A 107 -5.95 -3.91 3.07
CA GLY A 107 -5.22 -3.31 1.99
C GLY A 107 -5.06 -4.23 0.80
N VAL A 108 -4.94 -3.66 -0.39
CA VAL A 108 -4.63 -4.40 -1.60
C VAL A 108 -3.47 -3.75 -2.35
N LEU A 109 -2.48 -4.56 -2.69
CA LEU A 109 -1.52 -4.27 -3.75
C LEU A 109 -2.08 -4.87 -5.03
N TYR A 110 -2.26 -4.06 -6.06
CA TYR A 110 -2.71 -4.52 -7.37
C TYR A 110 -1.67 -4.14 -8.43
N TRP A 111 -1.11 -5.14 -9.06
CA TRP A 111 -0.13 -4.99 -10.14
C TRP A 111 -0.79 -5.28 -11.48
N ARG A 112 -1.13 -4.21 -12.15
CA ARG A 112 -1.88 -4.28 -13.40
C ARG A 112 -1.09 -5.00 -14.49
N GLU A 113 0.21 -4.78 -14.55
CA GLU A 113 1.10 -5.32 -15.57
C GLU A 113 1.17 -6.86 -15.53
N THR A 114 1.06 -7.45 -14.35
CA THR A 114 1.07 -8.91 -14.15
C THR A 114 -0.31 -9.48 -13.85
N SER A 115 -1.34 -8.65 -13.71
CA SER A 115 -2.65 -9.04 -13.21
C SER A 115 -2.58 -9.86 -11.92
N GLN A 116 -1.80 -9.37 -10.97
CA GLN A 116 -1.63 -9.99 -9.64
C GLN A 116 -2.14 -9.08 -8.53
N GLN A 117 -2.60 -9.68 -7.44
CA GLN A 117 -3.05 -8.95 -6.25
C GLN A 117 -2.47 -9.60 -4.99
N ILE A 118 -2.21 -8.78 -3.98
CA ILE A 118 -1.94 -9.24 -2.61
C ILE A 118 -2.91 -8.52 -1.69
N ILE A 119 -3.74 -9.27 -0.99
CA ILE A 119 -4.73 -8.75 -0.05
C ILE A 119 -4.19 -8.94 1.36
N LEU A 120 -4.17 -7.87 2.13
CA LEU A 120 -3.62 -7.80 3.49
C LEU A 120 -4.75 -7.39 4.45
N ASN A 121 -5.02 -8.17 5.49
CA ASN A 121 -6.02 -7.81 6.49
C ASN A 121 -5.42 -7.99 7.88
N GLY A 122 -5.71 -7.07 8.79
CA GLY A 122 -5.22 -7.16 10.15
C GLY A 122 -5.49 -5.90 10.98
N GLN A 123 -4.75 -5.76 12.06
CA GLN A 123 -4.86 -4.64 12.98
C GLN A 123 -3.65 -3.71 12.86
N ALA A 124 -3.92 -2.43 12.67
CA ALA A 124 -2.88 -1.40 12.64
C ALA A 124 -2.48 -1.00 14.06
N VAL A 125 -1.21 -1.15 14.38
CA VAL A 125 -0.64 -0.77 15.68
C VAL A 125 0.30 0.41 15.46
N ARG A 126 0.08 1.52 16.19
CA ARG A 126 0.99 2.65 16.18
C ARG A 126 2.34 2.23 16.78
N LEU A 127 3.41 2.49 16.07
CA LEU A 127 4.76 2.24 16.53
C LEU A 127 5.28 3.41 17.38
N SER A 128 6.44 3.22 18.03
CA SER A 128 7.07 4.24 18.90
C SER A 128 7.47 5.50 18.15
N ASP A 129 7.60 6.60 18.87
CA ASP A 129 8.10 7.85 18.31
C ASP A 129 9.53 7.71 17.76
N ALA A 130 10.39 6.91 18.41
CA ALA A 130 11.72 6.60 17.87
C ALA A 130 11.65 5.95 16.48
N LYS A 131 10.67 5.04 16.24
CA LYS A 131 10.45 4.46 14.92
C LYS A 131 9.90 5.49 13.92
N ALA A 132 9.08 6.42 14.39
CA ALA A 132 8.60 7.53 13.56
C ALA A 132 9.73 8.51 13.19
N ASP A 133 10.65 8.79 14.11
CA ASP A 133 11.85 9.61 13.85
C ASP A 133 12.75 8.94 12.81
N GLU A 134 13.02 7.65 12.96
CA GLU A 134 13.77 6.86 11.98
C GLU A 134 13.12 6.91 10.58
N ALA A 135 11.82 6.69 10.52
CA ALA A 135 11.06 6.71 9.27
C ALA A 135 11.04 8.11 8.64
N TRP A 136 10.96 9.17 9.45
CA TRP A 136 11.02 10.55 8.99
C TRP A 136 12.37 10.87 8.34
N LEU A 137 13.46 10.50 8.98
CA LEU A 137 14.82 10.74 8.46
C LEU A 137 15.14 9.96 7.19
N LYS A 138 14.49 8.82 6.95
CA LYS A 138 14.63 8.03 5.71
C LYS A 138 13.87 8.62 4.52
N ARG A 139 12.95 9.56 4.76
CA ARG A 139 12.19 10.21 3.68
C ARG A 139 13.09 11.16 2.89
N PRO A 140 12.88 11.29 1.56
CA PRO A 140 13.53 12.35 0.79
C PRO A 140 13.24 13.73 1.40
N TYR A 141 14.27 14.51 1.68
CA TYR A 141 14.13 15.82 2.35
C TYR A 141 13.22 16.78 1.61
N ALA A 142 13.18 16.70 0.27
CA ALA A 142 12.25 17.48 -0.55
C ALA A 142 10.77 17.25 -0.23
N THR A 143 10.42 16.17 0.49
CA THR A 143 9.05 15.90 0.92
C THR A 143 8.71 16.42 2.32
N HIS A 144 9.73 16.87 3.09
CA HIS A 144 9.55 17.35 4.45
C HIS A 144 8.76 18.65 4.53
N PRO A 145 9.05 19.71 3.73
CA PRO A 145 8.39 21.00 3.86
C PRO A 145 6.86 20.90 3.84
N MET A 146 6.30 20.33 2.77
CA MET A 146 4.85 20.18 2.66
C MET A 146 4.26 19.28 3.74
N SER A 147 4.97 18.22 4.16
CA SER A 147 4.53 17.35 5.26
C SER A 147 4.55 18.05 6.62
N SER A 148 5.41 19.08 6.80
CA SER A 148 5.52 19.85 8.04
C SER A 148 4.43 20.90 8.19
N VAL A 149 4.00 21.53 7.09
CA VAL A 149 2.98 22.60 7.12
C VAL A 149 1.55 22.09 6.96
N SER A 150 1.37 20.86 6.44
CA SER A 150 0.03 20.37 6.13
C SER A 150 -0.65 19.65 7.31
N CYS A 151 -1.90 20.02 7.57
CA CYS A 151 -2.82 19.26 8.42
C CYS A 151 -3.64 18.31 7.55
N GLN A 152 -3.15 17.07 7.36
CA GLN A 152 -3.78 16.12 6.44
C GLN A 152 -5.27 15.89 6.73
N SER A 153 -6.10 15.97 5.70
CA SER A 153 -7.57 15.78 5.73
C SER A 153 -8.34 16.92 6.37
N GLU A 154 -7.72 18.06 6.69
CA GLU A 154 -8.42 19.27 7.06
C GLU A 154 -8.76 20.12 5.81
N GLU A 155 -9.70 21.05 5.98
CA GLU A 155 -10.08 21.99 4.91
C GLU A 155 -8.90 22.90 4.55
N LEU A 156 -8.55 22.95 3.28
CA LEU A 156 -7.50 23.84 2.76
C LEU A 156 -8.11 25.20 2.40
N LYS A 157 -7.96 26.18 3.29
CA LYS A 157 -8.55 27.53 3.13
C LYS A 157 -7.74 28.41 2.20
N ASP A 158 -6.41 28.34 2.25
CA ASP A 158 -5.51 29.14 1.43
C ASP A 158 -4.38 28.30 0.86
N VAL A 159 -4.50 27.96 -0.42
CA VAL A 159 -3.51 27.18 -1.17
C VAL A 159 -2.18 27.91 -1.30
N GLN A 160 -2.24 29.25 -1.51
CA GLN A 160 -1.01 30.03 -1.72
C GLN A 160 -0.23 30.20 -0.43
N ALA A 161 -0.90 30.52 0.67
CA ALA A 161 -0.26 30.60 1.99
C ALA A 161 0.43 29.29 2.38
N MET A 162 -0.21 28.14 2.12
CA MET A 162 0.41 26.83 2.39
C MET A 162 1.65 26.59 1.51
N ARG A 163 1.60 26.96 0.23
CA ARG A 163 2.77 26.85 -0.67
C ARG A 163 3.93 27.73 -0.23
N ASP A 164 3.63 28.95 0.19
CA ASP A 164 4.65 29.91 0.63
C ASP A 164 5.30 29.43 1.93
N ALA A 165 4.52 28.97 2.90
CA ALA A 165 5.05 28.35 4.12
C ALA A 165 5.92 27.11 3.84
N ALA A 166 5.51 26.24 2.91
CA ALA A 166 6.35 25.12 2.53
C ALA A 166 7.62 25.56 1.81
N ARG A 167 7.57 26.60 0.98
CA ARG A 167 8.75 27.14 0.28
C ARG A 167 9.77 27.72 1.25
N GLU A 168 9.36 28.46 2.26
CA GLU A 168 10.25 28.96 3.31
C GLU A 168 11.04 27.84 3.98
N LEU A 169 10.41 26.68 4.21
CA LEU A 169 11.08 25.51 4.79
C LEU A 169 12.04 24.81 3.81
N THR A 170 11.94 25.03 2.50
CA THR A 170 12.91 24.45 1.54
C THR A 170 14.29 25.08 1.63
N GLU A 171 14.40 26.31 2.16
CA GLU A 171 15.68 26.99 2.36
C GLU A 171 16.50 26.39 3.51
N VAL A 172 15.87 25.55 4.36
CA VAL A 172 16.56 24.87 5.46
C VAL A 172 17.39 23.73 4.91
N GLN A 173 18.70 23.75 5.18
CA GLN A 173 19.59 22.66 4.78
C GLN A 173 19.41 21.47 5.71
N GLY A 174 19.18 20.28 5.12
CA GLY A 174 19.06 19.02 5.84
C GLY A 174 17.61 18.65 6.20
N PRO A 175 17.44 17.63 7.05
CA PRO A 175 16.12 17.17 7.47
C PRO A 175 15.45 18.18 8.38
N LEU A 176 14.17 18.48 8.12
CA LEU A 176 13.35 19.24 9.08
C LEU A 176 13.02 18.37 10.30
N PRO A 177 12.76 18.99 11.47
CA PRO A 177 12.20 18.29 12.62
C PRO A 177 10.93 17.52 12.22
N ARG A 178 10.75 16.30 12.78
CA ARG A 178 9.54 15.53 12.54
C ARG A 178 8.32 16.26 13.13
N PRO A 179 7.27 16.50 12.35
CA PRO A 179 6.03 17.06 12.89
C PRO A 179 5.44 16.14 13.98
N GLU A 180 4.89 16.72 15.05
CA GLU A 180 4.29 15.97 16.16
C GLU A 180 3.21 14.96 15.67
N GLY A 181 2.41 15.38 14.69
CA GLY A 181 1.37 14.52 14.10
C GLY A 181 1.89 13.38 13.22
N TYR A 182 3.16 13.41 12.79
CA TYR A 182 3.71 12.34 11.94
C TYR A 182 3.95 11.08 12.75
N CYS A 183 3.34 9.97 12.33
CA CYS A 183 3.39 8.69 13.02
C CYS A 183 3.53 7.53 12.02
N VAL A 184 3.88 6.37 12.55
CA VAL A 184 4.07 5.13 11.81
C VAL A 184 3.17 4.07 12.40
N PHE A 185 2.51 3.32 11.52
CA PHE A 185 1.71 2.16 11.88
C PHE A 185 2.29 0.89 11.27
N GLU A 186 2.21 -0.20 12.02
CA GLU A 186 2.40 -1.55 11.54
C GLU A 186 1.02 -2.20 11.37
N LEU A 187 0.65 -2.56 10.14
CA LEU A 187 -0.50 -3.43 9.91
C LEU A 187 -0.08 -4.86 10.21
N ARG A 188 -0.42 -5.35 11.40
CA ARG A 188 -0.17 -6.72 11.85
C ARG A 188 -1.17 -7.63 11.22
N LEU A 189 -0.68 -8.56 10.41
CA LEU A 189 -1.53 -9.34 9.54
C LEU A 189 -2.17 -10.52 10.27
N GLU A 190 -3.48 -10.60 10.15
CA GLU A 190 -4.32 -11.73 10.54
C GLU A 190 -4.62 -12.63 9.35
N SER A 191 -4.57 -12.07 8.14
CA SER A 191 -4.64 -12.85 6.93
C SER A 191 -3.96 -12.19 5.75
N LEU A 192 -3.44 -13.04 4.84
CA LEU A 192 -2.93 -12.65 3.52
C LEU A 192 -3.58 -13.52 2.46
N GLU A 193 -3.78 -12.94 1.29
CA GLU A 193 -4.18 -13.68 0.11
C GLU A 193 -3.35 -13.23 -1.09
N PHE A 194 -2.73 -14.17 -1.77
CA PHE A 194 -2.06 -13.98 -3.04
C PHE A 194 -3.01 -14.45 -4.14
N TRP A 195 -3.22 -13.58 -5.11
CA TRP A 195 -4.12 -13.84 -6.22
C TRP A 195 -3.36 -13.62 -7.53
N GLY A 196 -3.45 -14.60 -8.43
CA GLY A 196 -2.89 -14.55 -9.78
C GLY A 196 -3.95 -14.83 -10.84
N ASN A 197 -3.82 -14.17 -11.99
CA ASN A 197 -4.70 -14.43 -13.12
C ASN A 197 -4.40 -15.83 -13.71
N GLY A 198 -5.35 -16.72 -13.66
CA GLY A 198 -5.25 -18.08 -14.20
C GLY A 198 -5.91 -18.22 -15.57
N GLN A 199 -5.57 -19.29 -16.29
CA GLN A 199 -6.19 -19.63 -17.57
C GLN A 199 -7.67 -19.96 -17.38
N GLU A 200 -8.48 -19.73 -18.41
CA GLU A 200 -9.92 -20.03 -18.43
C GLU A 200 -10.71 -19.45 -17.25
N ARG A 201 -10.21 -18.33 -16.66
CA ARG A 201 -10.75 -17.68 -15.46
C ARG A 201 -10.65 -18.54 -14.19
N LEU A 202 -9.89 -19.62 -14.20
CA LEU A 202 -9.53 -20.35 -12.98
C LEU A 202 -8.39 -19.60 -12.27
N HIS A 203 -8.76 -18.54 -11.57
CA HIS A 203 -7.80 -17.70 -10.88
C HIS A 203 -7.16 -18.44 -9.70
N GLU A 204 -5.85 -18.33 -9.60
CA GLU A 204 -5.07 -18.95 -8.52
C GLU A 204 -5.14 -18.07 -7.27
N ARG A 205 -5.68 -18.62 -6.19
CA ARG A 205 -5.90 -17.90 -4.93
C ARG A 205 -5.29 -18.69 -3.78
N LEU A 206 -4.23 -18.14 -3.17
CA LEU A 206 -3.54 -18.73 -2.04
C LEU A 206 -3.77 -17.87 -0.81
N ARG A 207 -4.53 -18.40 0.15
CA ARG A 207 -4.93 -17.71 1.37
C ARG A 207 -4.19 -18.26 2.57
N TYR A 208 -3.70 -17.35 3.40
CA TYR A 208 -3.14 -17.61 4.72
C TYR A 208 -4.02 -16.94 5.79
N ASP A 209 -4.39 -17.67 6.81
CA ASP A 209 -5.08 -17.16 7.99
C ASP A 209 -4.21 -17.45 9.22
N ARG A 210 -4.10 -16.44 10.11
CA ARG A 210 -3.36 -16.58 11.37
C ARG A 210 -4.03 -17.63 12.25
N SER A 211 -3.24 -18.42 12.95
CA SER A 211 -3.69 -19.40 13.95
C SER A 211 -2.77 -19.36 15.17
N ASP A 212 -3.15 -20.04 16.24
CA ASP A 212 -2.37 -20.12 17.48
C ASP A 212 -0.96 -20.74 17.27
N THR A 213 -0.81 -21.59 16.24
CA THR A 213 0.43 -22.30 15.95
C THR A 213 1.18 -21.73 14.72
N GLY A 214 0.75 -20.59 14.16
CA GLY A 214 1.36 -20.00 12.98
C GLY A 214 0.35 -19.63 11.90
N TRP A 215 0.57 -20.09 10.67
CA TRP A 215 -0.29 -19.79 9.54
C TRP A 215 -0.95 -21.06 8.97
N LYS A 216 -2.26 -20.97 8.74
CA LYS A 216 -3.00 -22.00 8.01
C LYS A 216 -3.12 -21.55 6.55
N VAL A 217 -2.53 -22.34 5.64
CA VAL A 217 -2.55 -22.10 4.20
C VAL A 217 -3.63 -22.91 3.50
N ARG A 218 -4.30 -22.33 2.51
CA ARG A 218 -5.30 -23.01 1.67
C ARG A 218 -5.47 -22.34 0.32
N ARG A 219 -5.88 -23.13 -0.68
CA ARG A 219 -6.36 -22.60 -1.96
C ARG A 219 -7.83 -22.23 -1.83
N LEU A 220 -8.22 -21.13 -2.50
CA LEU A 220 -9.63 -20.74 -2.59
C LEU A 220 -10.14 -20.96 -4.02
N GLN A 221 -11.45 -21.14 -4.14
CA GLN A 221 -12.12 -21.08 -5.44
C GLN A 221 -12.05 -19.66 -6.01
N PRO A 222 -12.03 -19.50 -7.35
CA PRO A 222 -12.03 -18.19 -8.01
C PRO A 222 -13.27 -17.36 -7.71
#